data_66884aa36af00ee9bbf03576371e8df0
#
_entry.id   66884aa36af00ee9bbf03576371e8df0
#
_cell.length_a   1.000
_cell.length_b   1.000
_cell.length_c   1.000
_cell.angle_alpha   90.00
_cell.angle_beta   90.00
_cell.angle_gamma   90.00
#
_symmetry.space_group_name_H-M   'P 1'
#
loop_
_entity.id
_entity.type
_entity.pdbx_description
1 polymer ?
#
loop_
_entity_poly.entity_id
_entity_poly.type
_entity_poly.pdbx_seq_one_letter_code
_entity_poly.pdbx_strand_id
1 'polypeptide(L)'
;MLSFAASTRHVTRSQLLRAARRSYATESTSKKPSNLPLYLMGAGVAGLGTYFYLNSTGKSVITQEKSPLDPENFKDFKLKKIVPYNHNTSEFIFELPNNEASLLPVASCLVVRSSDPEALKDEKGKPIIRPYTPISPPEKQGELTLLIKKYDNGNASKHIHGLKEGDTLAIKGPIPKFPYKVNEFEEVALIGGGSGITPLYQIVTHALSNASNRTKFTLLFSNVTEADILLKSELEALQKKYPTKFNLVYMLDKPPAGWTGPTGYISKEVLQQHVAPASLNERVKVFVCGPPGQVAAVAGKKAGMKQGELGGILKELGYTEDQVYKF
;
A
#
# COMPACT_ATOMS: atom_id res chain seq x y z
N MET A 1 52.38 18.22 41.91
CA MET A 1 53.28 17.06 41.87
C MET A 1 52.84 16.08 40.81
N LEU A 2 53.76 15.88 39.92
CA LEU A 2 53.94 14.82 38.90
C LEU A 2 52.98 14.70 37.74
N SER A 3 53.42 15.32 36.66
CA SER A 3 53.16 15.13 35.24
C SER A 3 53.62 13.76 34.79
N PHE A 4 52.85 13.08 33.96
CA PHE A 4 53.35 12.09 33.00
C PHE A 4 52.84 12.35 31.60
N ALA A 5 53.72 12.81 30.75
CA ALA A 5 53.52 12.95 29.31
C ALA A 5 53.84 11.61 28.65
N ALA A 6 52.95 11.10 27.83
CA ALA A 6 53.19 9.95 26.95
C ALA A 6 53.35 10.47 25.50
N SER A 7 54.54 10.30 24.98
CA SER A 7 54.97 10.61 23.62
C SER A 7 54.50 9.53 22.61
N THR A 8 53.70 9.89 21.66
CA THR A 8 53.33 9.04 20.53
C THR A 8 54.28 9.34 19.35
N ARG A 9 55.11 8.35 18.96
CA ARG A 9 55.93 8.45 17.73
C ARG A 9 55.11 8.00 16.52
N HIS A 10 54.99 8.92 15.58
CA HIS A 10 54.49 8.65 14.20
C HIS A 10 55.56 7.83 13.42
N VAL A 11 55.15 6.66 12.94
CA VAL A 11 55.96 5.89 11.96
C VAL A 11 55.33 6.19 10.57
N THR A 12 56.12 6.81 9.71
CA THR A 12 55.75 7.17 8.33
C THR A 12 55.92 5.99 7.37
N ARG A 13 54.99 5.92 6.41
CA ARG A 13 54.74 4.86 5.41
C ARG A 13 55.89 4.61 4.40
N SER A 14 57.05 5.22 4.58
CA SER A 14 58.18 5.18 3.61
C SER A 14 59.29 4.14 3.92
N GLN A 15 59.18 3.35 5.00
CA GLN A 15 60.25 2.41 5.35
C GLN A 15 59.96 0.93 5.06
N LEU A 16 58.82 0.59 4.44
CA LEU A 16 58.41 -0.79 4.14
C LEU A 16 58.69 -1.26 2.70
N LEU A 17 59.34 -0.45 1.86
CA LEU A 17 59.55 -0.76 0.42
C LEU A 17 61.02 -1.07 0.06
N ARG A 18 61.92 -1.39 1.01
CA ARG A 18 63.34 -1.66 0.70
C ARG A 18 63.90 -3.04 1.05
N ALA A 19 63.06 -4.04 1.26
CA ALA A 19 63.53 -5.37 1.66
C ALA A 19 63.01 -6.52 0.78
N ALA A 20 62.97 -6.36 -0.54
CA ALA A 20 62.67 -7.48 -1.45
C ALA A 20 63.36 -7.29 -2.79
N ARG A 21 64.70 -7.22 -2.78
CA ARG A 21 65.50 -7.44 -3.98
C ARG A 21 66.81 -8.15 -3.57
N ARG A 22 66.81 -9.47 -3.60
CA ARG A 22 68.01 -10.29 -3.85
C ARG A 22 67.58 -11.63 -4.44
N SER A 23 67.88 -11.75 -5.72
CA SER A 23 68.56 -12.81 -6.47
C SER A 23 68.08 -14.27 -6.26
N TYR A 24 67.63 -14.83 -7.40
CA TYR A 24 68.09 -16.17 -7.81
C TYR A 24 68.25 -16.15 -9.35
N ALA A 25 69.50 -16.21 -9.78
CA ALA A 25 69.86 -16.65 -11.11
C ALA A 25 70.21 -18.12 -11.01
N THR A 26 69.58 -18.98 -11.81
CA THR A 26 70.11 -20.32 -12.11
C THR A 26 69.54 -20.81 -13.46
N GLU A 27 70.47 -20.96 -14.35
CA GLU A 27 70.60 -21.92 -15.46
C GLU A 27 69.41 -22.34 -16.33
N SER A 28 69.55 -22.02 -17.61
CA SER A 28 68.77 -22.47 -18.75
C SER A 28 69.10 -23.90 -19.14
N THR A 29 68.15 -24.81 -19.10
CA THR A 29 68.16 -25.99 -19.92
C THR A 29 66.96 -25.93 -20.89
N SER A 30 67.27 -25.88 -22.18
CA SER A 30 66.31 -25.84 -23.28
C SER A 30 65.52 -27.12 -23.40
N LYS A 31 64.29 -27.13 -23.01
CA LYS A 31 63.28 -28.12 -23.45
C LYS A 31 62.24 -27.42 -24.35
N LYS A 32 62.04 -27.92 -25.57
CA LYS A 32 60.99 -27.46 -26.46
C LYS A 32 59.63 -27.39 -25.77
N PRO A 33 58.90 -26.27 -25.81
CA PRO A 33 57.59 -26.20 -25.16
C PRO A 33 56.59 -27.12 -25.85
N SER A 34 55.99 -28.02 -25.12
CA SER A 34 54.83 -28.74 -25.59
C SER A 34 53.61 -27.79 -25.55
N ASN A 35 52.85 -27.69 -26.62
CA ASN A 35 51.66 -26.84 -26.72
C ASN A 35 50.45 -27.36 -25.86
N LEU A 36 50.64 -28.46 -25.10
CA LEU A 36 49.60 -29.08 -24.32
C LEU A 36 48.94 -28.13 -23.27
N PRO A 37 49.69 -27.26 -22.51
CA PRO A 37 49.06 -26.34 -21.60
C PRO A 37 48.22 -25.28 -22.30
N LEU A 38 48.56 -24.88 -23.56
CA LEU A 38 47.83 -23.90 -24.31
C LEU A 38 46.44 -24.41 -24.77
N TYR A 39 46.37 -25.71 -25.11
CA TYR A 39 45.12 -26.37 -25.48
C TYR A 39 44.19 -26.57 -24.29
N LEU A 40 44.74 -26.84 -23.07
CA LEU A 40 43.98 -26.99 -21.84
C LEU A 40 43.44 -25.66 -21.36
N MET A 41 44.18 -24.55 -21.48
CA MET A 41 43.67 -23.19 -21.21
C MET A 41 42.61 -22.77 -22.24
N GLY A 42 42.80 -23.06 -23.53
CA GLY A 42 41.83 -22.76 -24.58
C GLY A 42 40.50 -23.49 -24.34
N ALA A 43 40.55 -24.79 -23.98
CA ALA A 43 39.36 -25.57 -23.65
C ALA A 43 38.64 -25.08 -22.39
N GLY A 44 39.36 -24.66 -21.37
CA GLY A 44 38.80 -24.07 -20.16
C GLY A 44 38.10 -22.74 -20.38
N VAL A 45 38.70 -21.85 -21.18
CA VAL A 45 38.10 -20.55 -21.53
C VAL A 45 36.90 -20.72 -22.46
N ALA A 46 36.96 -21.64 -23.43
CA ALA A 46 35.81 -21.98 -24.27
C ALA A 46 34.68 -22.62 -23.49
N GLY A 47 34.99 -23.53 -22.54
CA GLY A 47 33.99 -24.14 -21.66
C GLY A 47 33.29 -23.14 -20.73
N LEU A 48 34.05 -22.22 -20.12
CA LEU A 48 33.50 -21.12 -19.33
C LEU A 48 32.69 -20.15 -20.17
N GLY A 49 33.20 -19.76 -21.35
CA GLY A 49 32.47 -18.91 -22.30
C GLY A 49 31.14 -19.54 -22.72
N THR A 50 31.13 -20.84 -23.03
CA THR A 50 29.90 -21.58 -23.38
C THR A 50 28.96 -21.72 -22.20
N TYR A 51 29.48 -21.98 -20.99
CA TYR A 51 28.69 -22.03 -19.77
C TYR A 51 28.02 -20.66 -19.46
N PHE A 52 28.80 -19.54 -19.53
CA PHE A 52 28.26 -18.20 -19.36
C PHE A 52 27.30 -17.83 -20.50
N TYR A 53 27.58 -18.21 -21.74
CA TYR A 53 26.67 -17.99 -22.87
C TYR A 53 25.36 -18.78 -22.71
N LEU A 54 25.40 -20.05 -22.34
CA LEU A 54 24.22 -20.87 -22.10
C LEU A 54 23.43 -20.39 -20.86
N ASN A 55 24.10 -19.92 -19.82
CA ASN A 55 23.42 -19.30 -18.66
C ASN A 55 22.92 -17.87 -18.94
N SER A 56 23.57 -17.12 -19.82
CA SER A 56 23.10 -15.77 -20.20
C SER A 56 22.02 -15.80 -21.28
N THR A 57 21.91 -16.89 -22.06
CA THR A 57 20.80 -17.11 -22.99
C THR A 57 19.56 -17.71 -22.31
N GLY A 58 19.68 -18.14 -21.04
CA GLY A 58 18.53 -18.20 -20.16
C GLY A 58 18.01 -16.78 -19.94
N LYS A 59 17.38 -16.19 -20.97
CA LYS A 59 16.44 -15.10 -20.77
C LYS A 59 15.45 -15.61 -19.73
N SER A 60 15.65 -15.22 -18.46
CA SER A 60 14.49 -15.01 -17.61
C SER A 60 13.66 -14.02 -18.41
N VAL A 61 12.65 -14.51 -19.08
CA VAL A 61 11.53 -13.71 -19.54
C VAL A 61 11.01 -13.18 -18.22
N ILE A 62 11.45 -11.97 -17.86
CA ILE A 62 10.73 -11.14 -16.90
C ILE A 62 9.42 -10.94 -17.64
N THR A 63 8.48 -11.87 -17.45
CA THR A 63 7.08 -11.70 -17.79
C THR A 63 6.71 -10.50 -16.95
N GLN A 64 6.65 -9.34 -17.59
CA GLN A 64 6.16 -8.13 -16.97
C GLN A 64 4.76 -8.51 -16.49
N GLU A 65 4.59 -8.65 -15.16
CA GLU A 65 3.31 -9.04 -14.58
C GLU A 65 2.28 -8.05 -15.12
N LYS A 66 1.34 -8.55 -15.91
CA LYS A 66 0.33 -7.74 -16.57
C LYS A 66 -0.93 -7.78 -15.75
N SER A 67 -1.39 -6.61 -15.33
CA SER A 67 -2.70 -6.50 -14.69
C SER A 67 -3.82 -6.74 -15.72
N PRO A 68 -4.87 -7.50 -15.38
CA PRO A 68 -6.04 -7.66 -16.23
C PRO A 68 -6.96 -6.44 -16.22
N LEU A 69 -6.72 -5.50 -15.30
CA LEU A 69 -7.47 -4.25 -15.19
C LEU A 69 -7.18 -3.31 -16.37
N ASP A 70 -8.15 -2.47 -16.71
CA ASP A 70 -8.04 -1.50 -17.80
C ASP A 70 -8.50 -0.12 -17.28
N PRO A 71 -7.63 0.92 -17.28
CA PRO A 71 -7.99 2.25 -16.78
C PRO A 71 -8.94 3.02 -17.70
N GLU A 72 -9.10 2.60 -18.96
CA GLU A 72 -9.92 3.29 -19.96
C GLU A 72 -11.26 2.59 -20.18
N ASN A 73 -11.28 1.26 -20.15
CA ASN A 73 -12.45 0.47 -20.49
C ASN A 73 -12.95 -0.38 -19.32
N PHE A 74 -14.27 -0.52 -19.22
CA PHE A 74 -14.86 -1.50 -18.32
C PHE A 74 -14.67 -2.90 -18.90
N LYS A 75 -14.26 -3.82 -18.02
CA LYS A 75 -14.19 -5.26 -18.31
C LYS A 75 -15.05 -6.02 -17.30
N ASP A 76 -15.69 -7.07 -17.76
CA ASP A 76 -16.51 -7.93 -16.92
C ASP A 76 -15.64 -8.93 -16.18
N PHE A 77 -15.78 -8.96 -14.86
CA PHE A 77 -15.12 -9.92 -13.99
C PHE A 77 -16.18 -10.79 -13.32
N LYS A 78 -15.93 -12.09 -13.33
CA LYS A 78 -16.85 -13.08 -12.78
C LYS A 78 -16.77 -13.09 -11.27
N LEU A 79 -17.90 -13.06 -10.60
CA LEU A 79 -18.03 -13.21 -9.15
C LEU A 79 -17.80 -14.69 -8.80
N LYS A 80 -16.69 -14.96 -8.15
CA LYS A 80 -16.28 -16.30 -7.73
C LYS A 80 -16.97 -16.74 -6.45
N LYS A 81 -17.05 -15.82 -5.46
CA LYS A 81 -17.56 -16.14 -4.14
C LYS A 81 -18.10 -14.90 -3.43
N ILE A 82 -19.12 -15.10 -2.64
CA ILE A 82 -19.65 -14.11 -1.68
C ILE A 82 -19.43 -14.65 -0.27
N VAL A 83 -18.74 -13.86 0.57
CA VAL A 83 -18.54 -14.20 1.98
C VAL A 83 -19.23 -13.16 2.85
N PRO A 84 -20.30 -13.50 3.58
CA PRO A 84 -20.89 -12.59 4.54
C PRO A 84 -19.88 -12.14 5.58
N TYR A 85 -19.78 -10.83 5.82
CA TYR A 85 -18.87 -10.27 6.80
C TYR A 85 -19.59 -9.93 8.11
N ASN A 86 -20.68 -9.16 8.00
CA ASN A 86 -21.57 -8.84 9.11
C ASN A 86 -23.02 -8.69 8.61
N HIS A 87 -23.90 -8.11 9.44
CA HIS A 87 -25.34 -7.99 9.16
C HIS A 87 -25.70 -7.23 7.87
N ASN A 88 -24.81 -6.42 7.33
CA ASN A 88 -25.06 -5.59 6.14
C ASN A 88 -23.86 -5.48 5.18
N THR A 89 -22.79 -6.22 5.40
CA THR A 89 -21.56 -6.14 4.61
C THR A 89 -21.13 -7.54 4.20
N SER A 90 -20.64 -7.67 2.95
CA SER A 90 -20.06 -8.91 2.43
C SER A 90 -18.77 -8.62 1.65
N GLU A 91 -17.91 -9.62 1.60
CA GLU A 91 -16.80 -9.68 0.67
C GLU A 91 -17.27 -10.28 -0.65
N PHE A 92 -16.97 -9.60 -1.74
CA PHE A 92 -17.23 -10.05 -3.11
C PHE A 92 -15.89 -10.35 -3.76
N ILE A 93 -15.63 -11.64 -4.00
CA ILE A 93 -14.38 -12.13 -4.55
C ILE A 93 -14.57 -12.38 -6.05
N PHE A 94 -13.86 -11.61 -6.87
CA PHE A 94 -13.89 -11.70 -8.32
C PHE A 94 -12.69 -12.48 -8.86
N GLU A 95 -12.91 -13.28 -9.90
CA GLU A 95 -11.85 -13.99 -10.62
C GLU A 95 -11.06 -13.01 -11.48
N LEU A 96 -9.72 -13.08 -11.39
CA LEU A 96 -8.84 -12.43 -12.34
C LEU A 96 -8.37 -13.46 -13.38
N PRO A 97 -8.44 -13.13 -14.69
CA PRO A 97 -8.10 -14.06 -15.76
C PRO A 97 -6.64 -14.50 -15.70
N ASN A 98 -6.34 -15.69 -16.23
CA ASN A 98 -4.97 -16.24 -16.33
C ASN A 98 -4.22 -16.32 -14.99
N ASN A 99 -4.92 -16.34 -13.86
CA ASN A 99 -4.33 -16.26 -12.53
C ASN A 99 -3.43 -15.01 -12.33
N GLU A 100 -3.72 -13.93 -13.07
CA GLU A 100 -3.00 -12.66 -12.96
C GLU A 100 -3.32 -11.97 -11.62
N ALA A 101 -2.48 -11.01 -11.23
CA ALA A 101 -2.70 -10.16 -10.06
C ALA A 101 -3.28 -8.80 -10.47
N SER A 102 -4.01 -8.13 -9.58
CA SER A 102 -4.59 -6.82 -9.89
C SER A 102 -3.53 -5.75 -10.11
N LEU A 103 -2.38 -5.85 -9.44
CA LEU A 103 -1.28 -4.89 -9.41
C LEU A 103 -1.77 -3.45 -9.20
N LEU A 104 -2.85 -3.29 -8.45
CA LEU A 104 -3.47 -1.98 -8.21
C LEU A 104 -2.50 -1.09 -7.42
N PRO A 105 -2.09 0.07 -7.94
CA PRO A 105 -1.24 1.00 -7.20
C PRO A 105 -1.89 1.45 -5.90
N VAL A 106 -1.08 1.63 -4.85
CA VAL A 106 -1.56 2.18 -3.57
C VAL A 106 -2.26 3.53 -3.76
N ALA A 107 -3.24 3.81 -2.93
CA ALA A 107 -4.10 5.00 -3.01
C ALA A 107 -4.79 5.16 -4.38
N SER A 108 -5.15 4.03 -4.99
CA SER A 108 -5.98 3.94 -6.19
C SER A 108 -7.28 3.19 -5.87
N CYS A 109 -8.31 3.47 -6.65
CA CYS A 109 -9.54 2.71 -6.58
C CYS A 109 -9.91 2.11 -7.94
N LEU A 110 -10.93 1.29 -7.93
CA LEU A 110 -11.66 0.83 -9.10
C LEU A 110 -12.98 1.59 -9.19
N VAL A 111 -13.56 1.69 -10.38
CA VAL A 111 -14.96 2.07 -10.55
C VAL A 111 -15.73 0.89 -11.12
N VAL A 112 -16.92 0.67 -10.60
CA VAL A 112 -17.77 -0.43 -11.02
C VAL A 112 -19.13 0.04 -11.51
N ARG A 113 -19.72 -0.73 -12.40
CA ARG A 113 -21.11 -0.61 -12.86
C ARG A 113 -21.69 -2.01 -13.08
N SER A 114 -22.99 -2.08 -13.32
CA SER A 114 -23.57 -3.34 -13.81
C SER A 114 -22.95 -3.76 -15.15
N SER A 115 -22.74 -5.07 -15.34
CA SER A 115 -22.38 -5.66 -16.64
C SER A 115 -23.57 -5.58 -17.60
N ASP A 116 -24.80 -5.69 -17.08
CA ASP A 116 -26.01 -5.40 -17.86
C ASP A 116 -26.21 -3.85 -17.89
N PRO A 117 -26.11 -3.20 -19.05
CA PRO A 117 -26.24 -1.77 -19.17
C PRO A 117 -27.63 -1.24 -18.80
N GLU A 118 -28.66 -2.10 -18.75
CA GLU A 118 -30.05 -1.71 -18.41
C GLU A 118 -30.35 -1.86 -16.91
N ALA A 119 -29.59 -2.68 -16.18
CA ALA A 119 -29.95 -3.09 -14.81
C ALA A 119 -29.73 -2.01 -13.74
N LEU A 120 -28.83 -1.04 -13.93
CA LEU A 120 -28.43 -0.05 -12.90
C LEU A 120 -28.24 1.33 -13.51
N LYS A 121 -29.35 2.06 -13.66
CA LYS A 121 -29.38 3.43 -14.21
C LYS A 121 -29.87 4.46 -13.20
N ASP A 122 -29.45 5.69 -13.36
CA ASP A 122 -30.01 6.86 -12.67
C ASP A 122 -31.34 7.31 -13.32
N GLU A 123 -31.97 8.32 -12.74
CA GLU A 123 -33.23 8.90 -13.23
C GLU A 123 -33.13 9.48 -14.66
N LYS A 124 -31.90 9.73 -15.13
CA LYS A 124 -31.62 10.26 -16.48
C LYS A 124 -31.21 9.14 -17.46
N GLY A 125 -31.38 7.88 -17.07
CA GLY A 125 -31.02 6.72 -17.88
C GLY A 125 -29.51 6.47 -18.01
N LYS A 126 -28.64 7.13 -17.22
CA LYS A 126 -27.19 6.92 -17.27
C LYS A 126 -26.79 5.81 -16.31
N PRO A 127 -25.80 4.97 -16.68
CA PRO A 127 -25.28 3.94 -15.79
C PRO A 127 -24.79 4.54 -14.47
N ILE A 128 -25.20 3.96 -13.37
CA ILE A 128 -24.67 4.31 -12.04
C ILE A 128 -23.30 3.69 -11.88
N ILE A 129 -22.28 4.53 -11.66
CA ILE A 129 -20.89 4.13 -11.45
C ILE A 129 -20.48 4.50 -10.03
N ARG A 130 -19.82 3.58 -9.31
CA ARG A 130 -19.33 3.82 -7.94
C ARG A 130 -17.88 3.39 -7.78
N PRO A 131 -17.08 4.18 -7.02
CA PRO A 131 -15.72 3.80 -6.68
C PRO A 131 -15.73 2.76 -5.54
N TYR A 132 -14.82 1.79 -5.64
CA TYR A 132 -14.49 0.83 -4.60
C TYR A 132 -12.99 0.62 -4.55
N THR A 133 -12.46 0.45 -3.33
CA THR A 133 -11.06 0.11 -3.13
C THR A 133 -10.97 -1.34 -2.67
N PRO A 134 -10.27 -2.21 -3.41
CA PRO A 134 -10.06 -3.60 -2.99
C PRO A 134 -9.36 -3.70 -1.65
N ILE A 135 -9.72 -4.73 -0.88
CA ILE A 135 -9.06 -5.08 0.38
C ILE A 135 -8.03 -6.21 0.21
N SER A 136 -8.07 -6.93 -0.91
CA SER A 136 -7.04 -7.91 -1.26
C SER A 136 -5.72 -7.23 -1.60
N PRO A 137 -4.56 -7.84 -1.23
CA PRO A 137 -3.25 -7.38 -1.68
C PRO A 137 -3.19 -7.28 -3.22
N PRO A 138 -2.55 -6.24 -3.78
CA PRO A 138 -2.46 -6.07 -5.23
C PRO A 138 -1.71 -7.21 -5.94
N GLU A 139 -0.83 -7.92 -5.22
CA GLU A 139 -0.05 -9.05 -5.71
C GLU A 139 -0.81 -10.39 -5.61
N LYS A 140 -2.02 -10.40 -5.03
CA LYS A 140 -2.83 -11.63 -4.91
C LYS A 140 -3.22 -12.13 -6.29
N GLN A 141 -2.75 -13.31 -6.64
CA GLN A 141 -3.02 -13.93 -7.94
C GLN A 141 -4.42 -14.50 -8.01
N GLY A 142 -5.04 -14.37 -9.18
CA GLY A 142 -6.32 -14.98 -9.55
C GLY A 142 -7.55 -14.37 -8.90
N GLU A 143 -7.40 -13.43 -7.95
CA GLU A 143 -8.53 -12.92 -7.18
C GLU A 143 -8.40 -11.42 -6.84
N LEU A 144 -9.55 -10.76 -6.84
CA LEU A 144 -9.71 -9.39 -6.37
C LEU A 144 -10.92 -9.35 -5.42
N THR A 145 -10.73 -8.81 -4.21
CA THR A 145 -11.78 -8.79 -3.19
C THR A 145 -12.25 -7.37 -2.92
N LEU A 146 -13.55 -7.14 -3.02
CA LEU A 146 -14.24 -5.91 -2.64
C LEU A 146 -15.05 -6.16 -1.37
N LEU A 147 -14.86 -5.35 -0.33
CA LEU A 147 -15.68 -5.33 0.88
C LEU A 147 -16.78 -4.27 0.69
N ILE A 148 -18.04 -4.70 0.59
CA ILE A 148 -19.14 -3.83 0.21
C ILE A 148 -20.25 -3.85 1.25
N LYS A 149 -20.47 -2.68 1.87
CA LYS A 149 -21.62 -2.45 2.77
C LYS A 149 -22.86 -2.17 1.94
N LYS A 150 -23.98 -2.85 2.25
CA LYS A 150 -25.29 -2.60 1.68
C LYS A 150 -25.92 -1.38 2.35
N TYR A 151 -26.32 -0.41 1.57
CA TYR A 151 -27.04 0.78 2.03
C TYR A 151 -28.49 0.73 1.57
N ASP A 152 -29.45 1.06 2.45
CA ASP A 152 -30.86 1.02 2.12
C ASP A 152 -31.26 1.95 0.96
N ASN A 153 -30.58 3.07 0.83
CA ASN A 153 -30.76 4.03 -0.28
C ASN A 153 -29.66 3.93 -1.35
N GLY A 154 -28.84 2.88 -1.30
CA GLY A 154 -27.68 2.71 -2.19
C GLY A 154 -27.97 1.79 -3.38
N ASN A 155 -28.43 2.32 -4.52
CA ASN A 155 -28.78 1.50 -5.69
C ASN A 155 -27.65 0.58 -6.13
N ALA A 156 -26.40 1.05 -6.20
CA ALA A 156 -25.26 0.24 -6.59
C ALA A 156 -24.95 -0.88 -5.57
N SER A 157 -24.94 -0.56 -4.28
CA SER A 157 -24.68 -1.58 -3.25
C SER A 157 -25.78 -2.63 -3.19
N LYS A 158 -27.05 -2.26 -3.36
CA LYS A 158 -28.17 -3.20 -3.47
C LYS A 158 -28.03 -4.13 -4.68
N HIS A 159 -27.68 -3.54 -5.85
CA HIS A 159 -27.46 -4.32 -7.06
C HIS A 159 -26.35 -5.36 -6.86
N ILE A 160 -25.20 -4.96 -6.31
CA ILE A 160 -24.07 -5.86 -6.09
C ILE A 160 -24.43 -6.97 -5.07
N HIS A 161 -25.16 -6.63 -3.99
CA HIS A 161 -25.65 -7.62 -3.04
C HIS A 161 -26.76 -8.54 -3.60
N GLY A 162 -27.32 -8.23 -4.74
CA GLY A 162 -28.24 -9.08 -5.50
C GLY A 162 -27.58 -10.06 -6.45
N LEU A 163 -26.28 -9.91 -6.71
CA LEU A 163 -25.52 -10.81 -7.56
C LEU A 163 -25.37 -12.19 -6.92
N LYS A 164 -25.24 -13.21 -7.76
CA LYS A 164 -24.95 -14.59 -7.38
C LYS A 164 -23.56 -14.98 -7.86
N GLU A 165 -22.99 -15.99 -7.23
CA GLU A 165 -21.75 -16.61 -7.71
C GLU A 165 -21.93 -17.06 -9.17
N GLY A 166 -20.99 -16.67 -10.03
CA GLY A 166 -21.08 -16.86 -11.48
C GLY A 166 -21.54 -15.62 -12.26
N ASP A 167 -22.24 -14.67 -11.63
CA ASP A 167 -22.59 -13.40 -12.29
C ASP A 167 -21.34 -12.54 -12.52
N THR A 168 -21.48 -11.48 -13.33
CA THR A 168 -20.39 -10.57 -13.65
C THR A 168 -20.65 -9.17 -13.14
N LEU A 169 -19.55 -8.45 -12.85
CA LEU A 169 -19.55 -7.02 -12.56
C LEU A 169 -18.56 -6.33 -13.48
N ALA A 170 -18.99 -5.24 -14.12
CA ALA A 170 -18.12 -4.45 -14.97
C ALA A 170 -17.22 -3.54 -14.12
N ILE A 171 -15.91 -3.77 -14.18
CA ILE A 171 -14.89 -3.09 -13.38
C ILE A 171 -13.92 -2.36 -14.30
N LYS A 172 -13.55 -1.13 -13.93
CA LYS A 172 -12.55 -0.31 -14.60
C LYS A 172 -11.55 0.25 -13.60
N GLY A 173 -10.28 0.27 -13.93
CA GLY A 173 -9.18 0.82 -13.13
C GLY A 173 -7.82 0.28 -13.59
N PRO A 174 -6.75 0.73 -12.94
CA PRO A 174 -6.69 1.57 -11.75
C PRO A 174 -7.13 3.01 -12.01
N ILE A 175 -7.78 3.63 -11.02
CA ILE A 175 -8.06 5.06 -10.98
C ILE A 175 -7.23 5.67 -9.85
N PRO A 176 -6.06 6.26 -10.14
CA PRO A 176 -5.20 6.88 -9.14
C PRO A 176 -5.93 8.01 -8.41
N LYS A 177 -5.75 8.08 -7.09
CA LYS A 177 -6.34 9.13 -6.23
C LYS A 177 -5.29 10.02 -5.61
N PHE A 178 -4.26 9.43 -5.04
CA PHE A 178 -3.17 10.15 -4.38
C PHE A 178 -1.82 9.48 -4.71
N PRO A 179 -0.75 10.25 -5.05
CA PRO A 179 0.55 9.70 -5.40
C PRO A 179 1.35 9.35 -4.14
N TYR A 180 0.85 8.40 -3.33
CA TYR A 180 1.44 8.02 -2.05
C TYR A 180 2.82 7.37 -2.23
N LYS A 181 3.79 7.80 -1.42
CA LYS A 181 5.12 7.19 -1.33
C LYS A 181 5.44 6.82 0.12
N VAL A 182 6.04 5.67 0.32
CA VAL A 182 6.50 5.25 1.66
C VAL A 182 7.56 6.23 2.16
N ASN A 183 7.44 6.63 3.44
CA ASN A 183 8.32 7.60 4.11
C ASN A 183 8.24 9.06 3.58
N GLU A 184 7.24 9.41 2.80
CA GLU A 184 7.00 10.79 2.39
C GLU A 184 6.63 11.67 3.59
N PHE A 185 5.92 11.09 4.57
CA PHE A 185 5.48 11.75 5.79
C PHE A 185 6.06 11.06 7.02
N GLU A 186 6.28 11.82 8.10
CA GLU A 186 6.67 11.26 9.40
C GLU A 186 5.46 10.70 10.14
N GLU A 187 4.34 11.46 10.11
CA GLU A 187 3.08 11.12 10.77
C GLU A 187 1.93 11.13 9.75
N VAL A 188 1.14 10.08 9.74
CA VAL A 188 -0.06 9.97 8.90
C VAL A 188 -1.27 9.69 9.77
N ALA A 189 -2.26 10.57 9.71
CA ALA A 189 -3.56 10.33 10.30
C ALA A 189 -4.54 9.80 9.24
N LEU A 190 -5.21 8.71 9.57
CA LEU A 190 -6.25 8.07 8.77
C LEU A 190 -7.57 8.25 9.52
N ILE A 191 -8.49 9.06 8.99
CA ILE A 191 -9.78 9.33 9.62
C ILE A 191 -10.86 8.65 8.79
N GLY A 192 -11.36 7.53 9.31
CA GLY A 192 -12.28 6.63 8.61
C GLY A 192 -13.68 6.62 9.22
N GLY A 193 -14.70 6.37 8.37
CA GLY A 193 -16.06 6.09 8.81
C GLY A 193 -16.71 4.97 7.98
N GLY A 194 -17.19 3.91 8.64
CA GLY A 194 -17.84 2.77 7.99
C GLY A 194 -17.04 2.20 6.82
N SER A 195 -17.67 2.09 5.63
CA SER A 195 -16.98 1.55 4.42
C SER A 195 -15.83 2.43 3.89
N GLY A 196 -15.67 3.67 4.39
CA GLY A 196 -14.53 4.52 4.09
C GLY A 196 -13.19 4.00 4.61
N ILE A 197 -13.20 2.90 5.35
CA ILE A 197 -11.98 2.23 5.81
C ILE A 197 -11.15 1.66 4.65
N THR A 198 -11.75 1.24 3.54
CA THR A 198 -11.04 0.47 2.50
C THR A 198 -9.86 1.20 1.85
N PRO A 199 -9.92 2.49 1.44
CA PRO A 199 -8.74 3.19 0.95
C PRO A 199 -7.70 3.48 2.04
N LEU A 200 -8.12 3.66 3.29
CA LEU A 200 -7.22 3.88 4.42
C LEU A 200 -6.48 2.59 4.79
N TYR A 201 -7.19 1.45 4.76
CA TYR A 201 -6.61 0.12 4.94
C TYR A 201 -5.56 -0.19 3.86
N GLN A 202 -5.84 0.15 2.59
CA GLN A 202 -4.88 -0.01 1.50
C GLN A 202 -3.57 0.75 1.77
N ILE A 203 -3.65 2.01 2.22
CA ILE A 203 -2.46 2.82 2.51
C ILE A 203 -1.66 2.23 3.68
N VAL A 204 -2.32 1.95 4.80
CA VAL A 204 -1.62 1.50 6.01
C VAL A 204 -1.01 0.12 5.84
N THR A 205 -1.70 -0.81 5.18
CA THR A 205 -1.15 -2.16 4.91
C THR A 205 0.03 -2.10 3.96
N HIS A 206 -0.06 -1.31 2.88
CA HIS A 206 1.05 -1.10 1.95
C HIS A 206 2.28 -0.52 2.66
N ALA A 207 2.10 0.52 3.46
CA ALA A 207 3.20 1.17 4.15
C ALA A 207 3.84 0.26 5.22
N LEU A 208 3.02 -0.38 6.06
CA LEU A 208 3.51 -1.22 7.15
C LEU A 208 4.13 -2.54 6.66
N SER A 209 3.75 -3.04 5.49
CA SER A 209 4.40 -4.22 4.88
C SER A 209 5.80 -3.91 4.36
N ASN A 210 6.11 -2.64 4.10
CA ASN A 210 7.44 -2.23 3.64
C ASN A 210 8.43 -2.17 4.82
N ALA A 211 9.48 -2.99 4.76
CA ALA A 211 10.49 -3.08 5.83
C ALA A 211 11.21 -1.74 6.12
N SER A 212 11.30 -0.85 5.10
CA SER A 212 11.92 0.47 5.26
C SER A 212 10.99 1.52 5.85
N ASN A 213 9.72 1.20 6.12
CA ASN A 213 8.76 2.18 6.64
C ASN A 213 9.18 2.76 7.99
N ARG A 214 9.20 4.09 8.06
CA ARG A 214 9.46 4.90 9.27
C ARG A 214 8.26 5.74 9.69
N THR A 215 7.28 5.89 8.79
CA THR A 215 6.05 6.65 9.03
C THR A 215 5.26 6.02 10.18
N LYS A 216 4.76 6.84 11.07
CA LYS A 216 3.79 6.43 12.09
C LYS A 216 2.37 6.74 11.61
N PHE A 217 1.48 5.81 11.85
CA PHE A 217 0.08 5.90 11.46
C PHE A 217 -0.82 5.93 12.70
N THR A 218 -1.79 6.83 12.69
CA THR A 218 -2.92 6.77 13.61
C THR A 218 -4.20 6.63 12.80
N LEU A 219 -4.94 5.55 13.03
CA LEU A 219 -6.27 5.35 12.47
C LEU A 219 -7.32 5.69 13.52
N LEU A 220 -8.09 6.75 13.25
CA LEU A 220 -9.31 7.08 13.98
C LEU A 220 -10.50 6.57 13.17
N PHE A 221 -11.17 5.53 13.66
CA PHE A 221 -12.19 4.82 12.89
C PHE A 221 -13.54 4.84 13.60
N SER A 222 -14.48 5.62 13.06
CA SER A 222 -15.81 5.80 13.61
C SER A 222 -16.83 4.86 12.96
N ASN A 223 -17.68 4.27 13.79
CA ASN A 223 -18.75 3.36 13.40
C ASN A 223 -19.99 3.58 14.27
N VAL A 224 -21.15 3.09 13.85
CA VAL A 224 -22.38 3.22 14.64
C VAL A 224 -22.32 2.34 15.89
N THR A 225 -22.08 1.05 15.72
CA THR A 225 -21.94 0.06 16.79
C THR A 225 -20.63 -0.72 16.63
N GLU A 226 -20.26 -1.51 17.62
CA GLU A 226 -19.08 -2.38 17.53
C GLU A 226 -19.24 -3.43 16.40
N ALA A 227 -20.45 -3.94 16.17
CA ALA A 227 -20.73 -4.89 15.07
C ALA A 227 -20.59 -4.27 13.67
N ASP A 228 -20.56 -2.95 13.56
CA ASP A 228 -20.32 -2.22 12.31
C ASP A 228 -18.83 -2.04 11.99
N ILE A 229 -17.91 -2.36 12.90
CA ILE A 229 -16.47 -2.18 12.68
C ILE A 229 -15.99 -3.17 11.64
N LEU A 230 -15.69 -2.67 10.44
CA LEU A 230 -15.13 -3.44 9.33
C LEU A 230 -13.64 -3.67 9.51
N LEU A 231 -13.13 -4.83 9.10
CA LEU A 231 -11.70 -5.21 9.17
C LEU A 231 -11.13 -5.15 10.61
N LYS A 232 -11.99 -5.39 11.62
CA LYS A 232 -11.61 -5.27 13.04
C LYS A 232 -10.43 -6.18 13.38
N SER A 233 -10.53 -7.46 13.04
CA SER A 233 -9.48 -8.46 13.29
C SER A 233 -8.17 -8.14 12.59
N GLU A 234 -8.25 -7.68 11.34
CA GLU A 234 -7.09 -7.31 10.51
C GLU A 234 -6.38 -6.06 11.07
N LEU A 235 -7.15 -5.05 11.48
CA LEU A 235 -6.61 -3.82 12.06
C LEU A 235 -5.97 -4.07 13.42
N GLU A 236 -6.59 -4.87 14.28
CA GLU A 236 -6.03 -5.26 15.58
C GLU A 236 -4.77 -6.11 15.42
N ALA A 237 -4.74 -7.02 14.43
CA ALA A 237 -3.54 -7.78 14.09
C ALA A 237 -2.40 -6.87 13.61
N LEU A 238 -2.70 -5.83 12.80
CA LEU A 238 -1.72 -4.82 12.39
C LEU A 238 -1.19 -4.05 13.59
N GLN A 239 -2.05 -3.59 14.50
CA GLN A 239 -1.62 -2.89 15.71
C GLN A 239 -0.71 -3.76 16.58
N LYS A 240 -1.09 -5.02 16.77
CA LYS A 240 -0.26 -6.00 17.53
C LYS A 240 1.09 -6.24 16.86
N LYS A 241 1.12 -6.29 15.53
CA LYS A 241 2.37 -6.52 14.76
C LYS A 241 3.28 -5.29 14.72
N TYR A 242 2.70 -4.09 14.71
CA TYR A 242 3.42 -2.83 14.56
C TYR A 242 3.10 -1.81 15.67
N PRO A 243 3.25 -2.16 16.96
CA PRO A 243 2.73 -1.36 18.09
C PRO A 243 3.35 0.03 18.22
N THR A 244 4.55 0.25 17.68
CA THR A 244 5.24 1.55 17.69
C THR A 244 4.99 2.40 16.45
N LYS A 245 4.36 1.82 15.41
CA LYS A 245 4.14 2.48 14.12
C LYS A 245 2.67 2.61 13.74
N PHE A 246 1.79 1.87 14.39
CA PHE A 246 0.35 1.91 14.12
C PHE A 246 -0.44 2.03 15.42
N ASN A 247 -1.14 3.14 15.56
CA ASN A 247 -2.09 3.41 16.62
C ASN A 247 -3.52 3.31 16.08
N LEU A 248 -4.38 2.54 16.74
CA LEU A 248 -5.74 2.27 16.34
C LEU A 248 -6.72 2.77 17.40
N VAL A 249 -7.60 3.68 17.01
CA VAL A 249 -8.61 4.29 17.88
C VAL A 249 -9.98 4.08 17.26
N TYR A 250 -10.80 3.24 17.88
CA TYR A 250 -12.20 3.08 17.50
C TYR A 250 -13.08 4.11 18.20
N MET A 251 -14.06 4.65 17.47
CA MET A 251 -15.13 5.50 18.00
C MET A 251 -16.49 4.88 17.68
N LEU A 252 -17.43 4.97 18.61
CA LEU A 252 -18.78 4.43 18.42
C LEU A 252 -19.87 5.48 18.74
N ASP A 253 -20.85 5.60 17.84
CA ASP A 253 -22.01 6.43 18.07
C ASP A 253 -22.92 5.84 19.17
N LYS A 254 -23.04 4.49 19.16
CA LYS A 254 -23.86 3.71 20.09
C LYS A 254 -22.99 2.61 20.72
N PRO A 255 -22.19 2.96 21.72
CA PRO A 255 -21.28 1.99 22.34
C PRO A 255 -22.04 0.97 23.19
N PRO A 256 -21.52 -0.27 23.32
CA PRO A 256 -22.03 -1.22 24.30
C PRO A 256 -21.64 -0.83 25.72
N ALA A 257 -22.28 -1.45 26.72
CA ALA A 257 -21.88 -1.30 28.12
C ALA A 257 -20.41 -1.71 28.30
N GLY A 258 -19.66 -0.90 29.07
CA GLY A 258 -18.22 -1.14 29.31
C GLY A 258 -17.28 -0.62 28.22
N TRP A 259 -17.79 0.06 27.19
CA TRP A 259 -16.95 0.71 26.20
C TRP A 259 -16.07 1.81 26.83
N THR A 260 -14.78 1.78 26.55
CA THR A 260 -13.79 2.75 27.10
C THR A 260 -13.22 3.72 26.07
N GLY A 261 -13.50 3.49 24.78
CA GLY A 261 -13.06 4.36 23.69
C GLY A 261 -13.92 5.62 23.56
N PRO A 262 -13.52 6.55 22.67
CA PRO A 262 -14.32 7.73 22.33
C PRO A 262 -15.71 7.36 21.81
N THR A 263 -16.68 8.26 22.05
CA THR A 263 -18.09 8.05 21.66
C THR A 263 -18.65 9.24 20.90
N GLY A 264 -19.68 9.01 20.11
CA GLY A 264 -20.34 10.03 19.31
C GLY A 264 -19.55 10.43 18.08
N TYR A 265 -19.73 11.68 17.64
CA TYR A 265 -19.06 12.21 16.45
C TYR A 265 -17.62 12.65 16.76
N ILE A 266 -16.79 12.62 15.72
CA ILE A 266 -15.40 13.11 15.81
C ILE A 266 -15.41 14.58 16.22
N SER A 267 -14.82 14.87 17.37
CA SER A 267 -14.71 16.22 17.93
C SER A 267 -13.28 16.78 17.79
N LYS A 268 -13.14 18.09 18.06
CA LYS A 268 -11.85 18.77 18.04
C LYS A 268 -10.88 18.19 19.08
N GLU A 269 -11.39 17.89 20.27
CA GLU A 269 -10.63 17.32 21.38
C GLU A 269 -10.08 15.93 21.03
N VAL A 270 -10.90 15.09 20.39
CA VAL A 270 -10.47 13.74 19.92
C VAL A 270 -9.37 13.87 18.87
N LEU A 271 -9.48 14.81 17.92
CA LEU A 271 -8.42 15.01 16.94
C LEU A 271 -7.15 15.55 17.59
N GLN A 272 -7.24 16.50 18.52
CA GLN A 272 -6.07 17.04 19.25
C GLN A 272 -5.37 15.96 20.08
N GLN A 273 -6.12 15.03 20.65
CA GLN A 273 -5.56 13.94 21.47
C GLN A 273 -4.83 12.88 20.65
N HIS A 274 -5.32 12.57 19.44
CA HIS A 274 -4.88 11.40 18.70
C HIS A 274 -4.13 11.69 17.39
N VAL A 275 -4.28 12.89 16.84
CA VAL A 275 -3.69 13.24 15.54
C VAL A 275 -2.51 14.18 15.74
N ALA A 276 -1.41 13.93 15.05
CA ALA A 276 -0.21 14.77 15.09
C ALA A 276 -0.55 16.20 14.64
N PRO A 277 0.01 17.25 15.30
CA PRO A 277 -0.42 18.63 15.08
C PRO A 277 -0.05 19.19 13.71
N ALA A 278 -0.84 20.14 13.23
CA ALA A 278 -0.62 20.84 11.95
C ALA A 278 0.74 21.54 11.85
N SER A 279 1.35 21.91 13.01
CA SER A 279 2.68 22.53 13.08
C SER A 279 3.83 21.65 12.59
N LEU A 280 3.58 20.37 12.33
CA LEU A 280 4.55 19.50 11.65
C LEU A 280 4.69 19.84 10.16
N ASN A 281 3.86 20.71 9.61
CA ASN A 281 3.87 21.16 8.21
C ASN A 281 3.82 19.96 7.23
N GLU A 282 4.75 19.89 6.27
CA GLU A 282 4.84 18.82 5.26
C GLU A 282 5.15 17.42 5.83
N ARG A 283 5.53 17.31 7.11
CA ARG A 283 5.82 16.03 7.77
C ARG A 283 4.56 15.28 8.21
N VAL A 284 3.39 15.93 8.21
CA VAL A 284 2.11 15.32 8.56
C VAL A 284 1.15 15.30 7.38
N LYS A 285 0.45 14.18 7.20
CA LYS A 285 -0.64 14.01 6.23
C LYS A 285 -1.87 13.43 6.89
N VAL A 286 -3.03 13.97 6.55
CA VAL A 286 -4.33 13.49 7.03
C VAL A 286 -5.14 13.00 5.84
N PHE A 287 -5.53 11.74 5.86
CA PHE A 287 -6.44 11.16 4.89
C PHE A 287 -7.82 10.96 5.52
N VAL A 288 -8.86 11.46 4.86
CA VAL A 288 -10.23 11.38 5.36
C VAL A 288 -11.09 10.63 4.35
N CYS A 289 -11.81 9.60 4.82
CA CYS A 289 -12.75 8.85 4.02
C CYS A 289 -13.92 8.34 4.87
N GLY A 290 -15.15 8.63 4.44
CA GLY A 290 -16.34 8.21 5.19
C GLY A 290 -17.62 8.79 4.63
N PRO A 291 -18.71 8.73 5.38
CA PRO A 291 -19.98 9.35 5.00
C PRO A 291 -19.81 10.86 4.72
N PRO A 292 -20.56 11.41 3.75
CA PRO A 292 -20.42 12.83 3.37
C PRO A 292 -20.53 13.81 4.54
N GLY A 293 -21.40 13.51 5.52
CA GLY A 293 -21.55 14.33 6.74
C GLY A 293 -20.28 14.35 7.60
N GLN A 294 -19.65 13.20 7.80
CA GLN A 294 -18.39 13.09 8.55
C GLN A 294 -17.25 13.80 7.82
N VAL A 295 -17.09 13.58 6.50
CA VAL A 295 -16.06 14.27 5.70
C VAL A 295 -16.24 15.77 5.77
N ALA A 296 -17.49 16.27 5.66
CA ALA A 296 -17.81 17.69 5.74
C ALA A 296 -17.48 18.28 7.11
N ALA A 297 -17.81 17.59 8.19
CA ALA A 297 -17.54 18.05 9.58
C ALA A 297 -16.04 18.07 9.89
N VAL A 298 -15.30 17.07 9.44
CA VAL A 298 -13.87 16.92 9.74
C VAL A 298 -13.00 17.79 8.84
N ALA A 299 -13.24 17.77 7.51
CA ALA A 299 -12.32 18.31 6.51
C ALA A 299 -12.96 19.27 5.50
N GLY A 300 -14.25 19.58 5.64
CA GLY A 300 -15.01 20.33 4.65
C GLY A 300 -15.55 19.44 3.51
N LYS A 301 -16.55 19.96 2.80
CA LYS A 301 -17.24 19.22 1.72
C LYS A 301 -16.32 18.99 0.52
N LYS A 302 -16.47 17.85 -0.14
CA LYS A 302 -15.90 17.66 -1.49
C LYS A 302 -16.72 18.41 -2.55
N ALA A 303 -16.05 18.90 -3.58
CA ALA A 303 -16.67 19.49 -4.76
C ALA A 303 -16.75 18.44 -5.90
N GLY A 304 -17.68 17.50 -5.78
CA GLY A 304 -17.78 16.36 -6.69
C GLY A 304 -16.55 15.47 -6.63
N MET A 305 -15.80 15.37 -7.74
CA MET A 305 -14.54 14.60 -7.81
C MET A 305 -13.33 15.40 -7.32
N LYS A 306 -13.43 16.70 -7.10
CA LYS A 306 -12.37 17.57 -6.61
C LYS A 306 -12.36 17.60 -5.08
N GLN A 307 -11.23 18.01 -4.50
CA GLN A 307 -11.07 18.10 -3.04
C GLN A 307 -12.03 19.09 -2.39
N GLY A 308 -12.38 20.21 -3.08
CA GLY A 308 -13.09 21.33 -2.47
C GLY A 308 -12.23 22.04 -1.41
N GLU A 309 -12.69 23.14 -0.85
CA GLU A 309 -12.00 23.88 0.18
C GLU A 309 -11.81 23.02 1.46
N LEU A 310 -10.69 23.24 2.14
CA LEU A 310 -10.51 22.73 3.49
C LEU A 310 -11.46 23.48 4.44
N GLY A 311 -12.18 22.75 5.22
CA GLY A 311 -13.12 23.25 6.24
C GLY A 311 -13.14 22.34 7.46
N GLY A 312 -14.18 22.52 8.28
CA GLY A 312 -14.41 21.68 9.45
C GLY A 312 -13.30 21.74 10.49
N ILE A 313 -13.26 20.75 11.33
CA ILE A 313 -12.38 20.71 12.50
C ILE A 313 -10.90 20.79 12.13
N LEU A 314 -10.47 20.16 11.03
CA LEU A 314 -9.06 20.21 10.61
C LEU A 314 -8.62 21.64 10.27
N LYS A 315 -9.47 22.43 9.59
CA LYS A 315 -9.20 23.86 9.35
C LYS A 315 -9.08 24.65 10.66
N GLU A 316 -9.98 24.41 11.63
CA GLU A 316 -9.92 25.05 12.94
C GLU A 316 -8.68 24.69 13.74
N LEU A 317 -8.11 23.49 13.52
CA LEU A 317 -6.86 23.02 14.11
C LEU A 317 -5.61 23.54 13.37
N GLY A 318 -5.78 24.35 12.32
CA GLY A 318 -4.69 24.99 11.60
C GLY A 318 -4.05 24.14 10.50
N TYR A 319 -4.66 23.01 10.11
CA TYR A 319 -4.18 22.25 8.95
C TYR A 319 -4.39 23.03 7.65
N THR A 320 -3.53 22.78 6.69
CA THR A 320 -3.57 23.34 5.33
C THR A 320 -4.18 22.34 4.32
N GLU A 321 -4.56 22.84 3.15
CA GLU A 321 -5.06 21.99 2.05
C GLU A 321 -4.04 20.93 1.61
N ASP A 322 -2.74 21.26 1.65
CA ASP A 322 -1.67 20.33 1.30
C ASP A 322 -1.52 19.20 2.31
N GLN A 323 -1.89 19.42 3.57
CA GLN A 323 -1.83 18.40 4.62
C GLN A 323 -3.03 17.46 4.63
N VAL A 324 -4.16 17.82 4.01
CA VAL A 324 -5.41 17.06 4.08
C VAL A 324 -5.82 16.54 2.71
N TYR A 325 -6.19 15.26 2.64
CA TYR A 325 -6.74 14.63 1.45
C TYR A 325 -8.05 13.91 1.76
N LYS A 326 -9.09 14.19 0.97
CA LYS A 326 -10.45 13.61 1.07
C LYS A 326 -10.64 12.59 -0.06
N PHE A 327 -10.80 11.29 0.28
CA PHE A 327 -11.10 10.23 -0.69
C PHE A 327 -12.51 10.32 -1.26
#